data_3e22ccb3f08315616500bb951b2b5a6a
#
_entry.id   3e22ccb3f08315616500bb951b2b5a6a
#
_cell.length_a   1.000
_cell.length_b   1.000
_cell.length_c   1.000
_cell.angle_alpha   90.00
_cell.angle_beta   90.00
_cell.angle_gamma   90.00
#
_symmetry.space_group_name_H-M   'P 1'
#
loop_
_entity.id
_entity.type
_entity.pdbx_description
1 polymer ?
#
loop_
_entity_poly.entity_id
_entity_poly.type
_entity_poly.pdbx_seq_one_letter_code
_entity_poly.pdbx_strand_id
1 'polypeptide(L)'
;MRFLIQRTRSAAVHIDGIAVAESHGLGMLILIGISPEDTAEDIEYLVKKATQLRIFDDEDGVMNRSILDVGGDIIAVSQFTLMAETKKGNRPSYIRAARPEVAEPLYREVIRALEERLGRPIGTGRFGADIQVSLTNDGPVTIWIDSKARE
;
A
#
# COMPACT_ATOMS: atom_id res chain seq x y z
N MET A 1 7.80 6.12 7.11
CA MET A 1 7.10 5.12 6.26
C MET A 1 6.15 5.84 5.32
N ARG A 2 5.98 5.34 4.11
CA ARG A 2 5.15 5.95 3.08
C ARG A 2 4.19 4.94 2.49
N PHE A 3 2.94 5.32 2.36
CA PHE A 3 1.93 4.58 1.61
C PHE A 3 1.49 5.37 0.39
N LEU A 4 1.46 4.72 -0.76
CA LEU A 4 0.73 5.18 -1.93
C LEU A 4 -0.47 4.25 -2.12
N ILE A 5 -1.66 4.81 -1.96
CA ILE A 5 -2.92 4.06 -1.98
C ILE A 5 -3.65 4.40 -3.28
N GLN A 6 -4.08 3.38 -3.99
CA GLN A 6 -4.93 3.52 -5.18
C GLN A 6 -6.23 2.74 -4.97
N ARG A 7 -7.37 3.41 -5.11
CA ARG A 7 -8.70 2.76 -5.12
C ARG A 7 -8.83 1.94 -6.40
N THR A 8 -9.28 0.69 -6.29
CA THR A 8 -9.30 -0.23 -7.43
C THR A 8 -10.65 -0.88 -7.66
N ARG A 9 -10.92 -1.23 -8.91
CA ARG A 9 -12.00 -2.14 -9.35
C ARG A 9 -11.49 -3.57 -9.55
N SER A 10 -10.21 -3.70 -9.86
CA SER A 10 -9.50 -4.96 -9.96
C SER A 10 -8.02 -4.69 -9.78
N ALA A 11 -7.30 -5.64 -9.22
CA ALA A 11 -5.85 -5.61 -9.15
C ALA A 11 -5.28 -7.02 -9.15
N ALA A 12 -4.07 -7.18 -9.66
CA ALA A 12 -3.37 -8.46 -9.64
C ALA A 12 -1.85 -8.25 -9.51
N VAL A 13 -1.21 -9.15 -8.80
CA VAL A 13 0.24 -9.24 -8.68
C VAL A 13 0.70 -10.54 -9.30
N HIS A 14 1.63 -10.45 -10.26
CA HIS A 14 2.22 -11.59 -10.94
C HIS A 14 3.72 -11.69 -10.62
N ILE A 15 4.18 -12.90 -10.42
CA ILE A 15 5.58 -13.27 -10.31
C ILE A 15 5.84 -14.39 -11.31
N ASP A 16 6.83 -14.21 -12.19
CA ASP A 16 7.16 -15.16 -13.27
C ASP A 16 5.92 -15.56 -14.11
N GLY A 17 5.04 -14.59 -14.37
CA GLY A 17 3.80 -14.79 -15.15
C GLY A 17 2.66 -15.47 -14.40
N ILE A 18 2.84 -15.79 -13.12
CA ILE A 18 1.83 -16.47 -12.28
C ILE A 18 1.20 -15.43 -11.33
N ALA A 19 -0.13 -15.36 -11.33
CA ALA A 19 -0.85 -14.53 -10.37
C ALA A 19 -0.70 -15.09 -8.95
N VAL A 20 -0.12 -14.29 -8.05
CA VAL A 20 0.07 -14.64 -6.63
C VAL A 20 -0.92 -13.93 -5.73
N ALA A 21 -1.53 -12.86 -6.20
CA ALA A 21 -2.63 -12.16 -5.54
C ALA A 21 -3.54 -11.54 -6.58
N GLU A 22 -4.83 -11.61 -6.35
CA GLU A 22 -5.85 -10.99 -7.21
C GLU A 22 -6.98 -10.43 -6.34
N SER A 23 -7.55 -9.34 -6.79
CA SER A 23 -8.80 -8.78 -6.25
C SER A 23 -9.75 -8.42 -7.38
N HIS A 24 -11.02 -8.67 -7.16
CA HIS A 24 -12.10 -8.38 -8.09
C HIS A 24 -13.19 -7.60 -7.35
N GLY A 25 -13.54 -6.43 -7.87
CA GLY A 25 -14.48 -5.53 -7.22
C GLY A 25 -13.79 -4.40 -6.45
N LEU A 26 -14.53 -3.79 -5.52
CA LEU A 26 -14.00 -2.66 -4.75
C LEU A 26 -12.81 -3.08 -3.90
N GLY A 27 -11.76 -2.28 -3.97
CA GLY A 27 -10.55 -2.55 -3.22
C GLY A 27 -9.56 -1.42 -3.24
N MET A 28 -8.38 -1.67 -2.68
CA MET A 28 -7.24 -0.77 -2.79
C MET A 28 -5.94 -1.54 -2.96
N LEU A 29 -5.06 -0.97 -3.78
CA LEU A 29 -3.66 -1.34 -3.84
C LEU A 29 -2.87 -0.38 -2.96
N ILE A 30 -2.02 -0.89 -2.09
CA ILE A 30 -1.14 -0.11 -1.21
C ILE A 30 0.30 -0.43 -1.57
N LEU A 31 1.04 0.55 -2.06
CA LEU A 31 2.48 0.49 -2.21
C LEU A 31 3.13 1.03 -0.94
N ILE A 32 4.09 0.28 -0.38
CA ILE A 32 4.69 0.54 0.93
C ILE A 32 6.17 0.84 0.79
N GLY A 33 6.57 2.07 1.11
CA GLY A 33 7.97 2.49 1.21
C GLY A 33 8.40 2.58 2.68
N ILE A 34 9.54 1.98 3.00
CA ILE A 34 10.07 1.89 4.36
C ILE A 34 11.42 2.58 4.44
N SER A 35 11.61 3.43 5.46
CA SER A 35 12.89 4.05 5.82
C SER A 35 13.54 3.36 7.02
N PRO A 36 14.87 3.52 7.23
CA PRO A 36 15.54 2.91 8.39
C PRO A 36 15.03 3.41 9.74
N GLU A 37 14.36 4.57 9.75
CA GLU A 37 13.87 5.25 10.97
C GLU A 37 12.43 4.88 11.33
N ASP A 38 11.79 4.01 10.55
CA ASP A 38 10.39 3.64 10.76
C ASP A 38 10.24 2.68 11.94
N THR A 39 9.17 2.86 12.68
CA THR A 39 8.85 2.14 13.91
C THR A 39 7.42 1.60 13.89
N ALA A 40 7.05 0.87 14.93
CA ALA A 40 5.68 0.38 15.13
C ALA A 40 4.64 1.53 15.16
N GLU A 41 5.01 2.72 15.63
CA GLU A 41 4.11 3.89 15.62
C GLU A 41 3.78 4.35 14.20
N ASP A 42 4.74 4.27 13.27
CA ASP A 42 4.53 4.59 11.86
C ASP A 42 3.56 3.59 11.23
N ILE A 43 3.70 2.31 11.57
CA ILE A 43 2.80 1.24 11.12
C ILE A 43 1.39 1.50 11.63
N GLU A 44 1.24 1.70 12.93
CA GLU A 44 -0.08 1.94 13.55
C GLU A 44 -0.79 3.14 12.90
N TYR A 45 -0.07 4.25 12.74
CA TYR A 45 -0.61 5.45 12.11
C TYR A 45 -1.08 5.19 10.69
N LEU A 46 -0.22 4.60 9.83
CA LEU A 46 -0.54 4.42 8.41
C LEU A 46 -1.62 3.36 8.19
N VAL A 47 -1.57 2.26 8.92
CA VAL A 47 -2.58 1.20 8.83
C VAL A 47 -3.94 1.72 9.28
N LYS A 48 -3.99 2.46 10.39
CA LYS A 48 -5.23 3.11 10.85
C LYS A 48 -5.76 4.07 9.79
N LYS A 49 -4.90 4.93 9.23
CA LYS A 49 -5.30 5.86 8.17
C LYS A 49 -5.81 5.12 6.94
N ALA A 50 -5.04 4.18 6.40
CA ALA A 50 -5.41 3.44 5.19
C ALA A 50 -6.77 2.74 5.32
N THR A 51 -7.03 2.11 6.46
CA THR A 51 -8.28 1.38 6.69
C THR A 51 -9.49 2.27 6.99
N GLN A 52 -9.27 3.51 7.42
CA GLN A 52 -10.32 4.46 7.77
C GLN A 52 -10.52 5.58 6.73
N LEU A 53 -9.67 5.67 5.69
CA LEU A 53 -9.88 6.62 4.61
C LEU A 53 -11.25 6.42 3.96
N ARG A 54 -12.03 7.49 3.92
CA ARG A 54 -13.38 7.49 3.36
C ARG A 54 -13.34 7.84 1.87
N ILE A 55 -12.81 6.92 1.07
CA ILE A 55 -12.53 7.08 -0.36
C ILE A 55 -13.44 6.23 -1.25
N PHE A 56 -14.40 5.52 -0.67
CA PHE A 56 -15.41 4.76 -1.41
C PHE A 56 -16.75 5.49 -1.35
N ASP A 57 -17.48 5.41 -2.47
CA ASP A 57 -18.73 6.14 -2.63
C ASP A 57 -19.84 5.55 -1.73
N ASP A 58 -20.66 6.42 -1.19
CA ASP A 58 -21.92 6.09 -0.54
C ASP A 58 -23.07 6.02 -1.57
N GLU A 59 -24.31 5.89 -1.08
CA GLU A 59 -25.50 5.79 -1.92
C GLU A 59 -25.76 7.03 -2.79
N ASP A 60 -25.23 8.17 -2.36
CA ASP A 60 -25.34 9.45 -3.08
C ASP A 60 -24.18 9.71 -4.05
N GLY A 61 -23.26 8.74 -4.16
CA GLY A 61 -22.06 8.85 -5.00
C GLY A 61 -20.97 9.75 -4.42
N VAL A 62 -21.00 9.98 -3.11
CA VAL A 62 -20.01 10.79 -2.39
C VAL A 62 -18.99 9.89 -1.72
N MET A 63 -17.70 10.21 -1.84
CA MET A 63 -16.62 9.51 -1.13
C MET A 63 -16.77 9.68 0.38
N ASN A 64 -17.40 8.72 1.03
CA ASN A 64 -17.82 8.80 2.43
C ASN A 64 -17.65 7.48 3.20
N ARG A 65 -17.30 6.39 2.53
CA ARG A 65 -17.12 5.06 3.12
C ARG A 65 -15.67 4.63 3.09
N SER A 66 -15.26 3.91 4.14
CA SER A 66 -13.94 3.29 4.23
C SER A 66 -13.91 1.92 3.54
N ILE A 67 -12.71 1.35 3.40
CA ILE A 67 -12.54 -0.04 2.92
C ILE A 67 -13.25 -1.03 3.85
N LEU A 68 -13.31 -0.75 5.15
CA LEU A 68 -14.01 -1.58 6.14
C LEU A 68 -15.53 -1.54 5.93
N ASP A 69 -16.08 -0.36 5.61
CA ASP A 69 -17.51 -0.18 5.38
C ASP A 69 -18.00 -0.89 4.11
N VAL A 70 -17.17 -0.92 3.07
CA VAL A 70 -17.54 -1.55 1.79
C VAL A 70 -17.13 -3.02 1.70
N GLY A 71 -16.38 -3.54 2.67
CA GLY A 71 -15.88 -4.92 2.65
C GLY A 71 -14.97 -5.22 1.47
N GLY A 72 -14.24 -4.23 0.99
CA GLY A 72 -13.37 -4.34 -0.18
C GLY A 72 -12.05 -5.05 0.13
N ASP A 73 -11.35 -5.48 -0.91
CA ASP A 73 -10.07 -6.17 -0.81
C ASP A 73 -8.89 -5.21 -0.72
N ILE A 74 -7.82 -5.66 -0.06
CA ILE A 74 -6.53 -4.96 -0.04
C ILE A 74 -5.48 -5.87 -0.69
N ILE A 75 -4.67 -5.28 -1.58
CA ILE A 75 -3.40 -5.84 -2.01
C ILE A 75 -2.30 -4.87 -1.56
N ALA A 76 -1.30 -5.37 -0.84
CA ALA A 76 -0.20 -4.57 -0.32
C ALA A 76 1.14 -5.10 -0.82
N VAL A 77 1.97 -4.19 -1.36
CA VAL A 77 3.23 -4.50 -2.02
C VAL A 77 4.34 -3.59 -1.49
N SER A 78 5.50 -4.17 -1.19
CA SER A 78 6.69 -3.40 -0.85
C SER A 78 7.19 -2.62 -2.07
N GLN A 79 7.50 -1.33 -1.87
CA GLN A 79 7.91 -0.41 -2.94
C GLN A 79 8.99 0.56 -2.43
N PHE A 80 10.24 0.13 -2.39
CA PHE A 80 11.34 0.95 -1.86
C PHE A 80 11.57 2.24 -2.67
N THR A 81 11.19 2.24 -3.95
CA THR A 81 11.34 3.42 -4.83
C THR A 81 10.48 4.61 -4.42
N LEU A 82 9.51 4.43 -3.52
CA LEU A 82 8.80 5.54 -2.88
C LEU A 82 9.72 6.41 -2.01
N MET A 83 10.91 5.91 -1.65
CA MET A 83 11.93 6.63 -0.90
C MET A 83 12.96 7.32 -1.80
N ALA A 84 12.70 7.38 -3.11
CA ALA A 84 13.61 7.99 -4.08
C ALA A 84 13.88 9.46 -3.80
N GLU A 85 15.12 9.85 -3.93
CA GLU A 85 15.55 11.24 -4.00
C GLU A 85 15.91 11.60 -5.45
N THR A 86 15.26 12.64 -5.96
CA THR A 86 15.43 13.11 -7.36
C THR A 86 15.97 14.53 -7.46
N LYS A 87 16.45 15.09 -6.35
CA LYS A 87 16.90 16.50 -6.28
C LYS A 87 18.12 16.78 -7.15
N LYS A 88 19.01 15.80 -7.32
CA LYS A 88 20.24 15.95 -8.09
C LYS A 88 20.30 14.92 -9.22
N GLY A 89 20.35 15.42 -10.46
CA GLY A 89 20.46 14.58 -11.65
C GLY A 89 19.21 13.75 -11.93
N ASN A 90 19.30 12.91 -12.98
CA ASN A 90 18.16 12.11 -13.47
C ASN A 90 18.18 10.65 -13.00
N ARG A 91 19.22 10.21 -12.30
CA ARG A 91 19.29 8.90 -11.67
C ARG A 91 18.78 9.02 -10.24
N PRO A 92 17.63 8.41 -9.89
CA PRO A 92 17.11 8.44 -8.52
C PRO A 92 18.10 7.82 -7.53
N SER A 93 18.24 8.42 -6.36
CA SER A 93 18.97 7.85 -5.24
C SER A 93 17.99 7.17 -4.28
N TYR A 94 18.32 5.98 -3.83
CA TYR A 94 17.50 5.20 -2.89
C TYR A 94 18.18 5.08 -1.51
N ILE A 95 19.10 5.98 -1.18
CA ILE A 95 19.83 5.96 0.10
C ILE A 95 18.91 6.07 1.32
N ARG A 96 17.73 6.64 1.13
CA ARG A 96 16.71 6.78 2.18
C ARG A 96 15.83 5.55 2.35
N ALA A 97 15.92 4.57 1.48
CA ALA A 97 15.19 3.31 1.63
C ALA A 97 15.87 2.42 2.68
N ALA A 98 15.08 1.77 3.52
CA ALA A 98 15.59 0.75 4.43
C ALA A 98 16.17 -0.43 3.63
N ARG A 99 17.26 -1.01 4.14
CA ARG A 99 17.81 -2.25 3.60
C ARG A 99 16.86 -3.43 3.85
N PRO A 100 16.93 -4.50 3.05
CA PRO A 100 16.03 -5.65 3.18
C PRO A 100 15.95 -6.23 4.60
N GLU A 101 17.04 -6.27 5.33
CA GLU A 101 17.10 -6.82 6.70
C GLU A 101 16.24 -6.03 7.70
N VAL A 102 16.02 -4.75 7.41
CA VAL A 102 15.15 -3.86 8.21
C VAL A 102 13.75 -3.77 7.59
N ALA A 103 13.68 -3.66 6.27
CA ALA A 103 12.42 -3.41 5.56
C ALA A 103 11.48 -4.62 5.57
N GLU A 104 12.00 -5.84 5.39
CA GLU A 104 11.15 -7.03 5.31
C GLU A 104 10.39 -7.33 6.62
N PRO A 105 11.00 -7.30 7.81
CA PRO A 105 10.26 -7.46 9.06
C PRO A 105 9.16 -6.41 9.25
N LEU A 106 9.46 -5.13 8.99
CA LEU A 106 8.47 -4.05 9.10
C LEU A 106 7.33 -4.21 8.08
N TYR A 107 7.66 -4.61 6.86
CA TYR A 107 6.65 -4.90 5.84
C TYR A 107 5.70 -6.02 6.30
N ARG A 108 6.23 -7.11 6.88
CA ARG A 108 5.41 -8.21 7.42
C ARG A 108 4.52 -7.75 8.56
N GLU A 109 5.00 -6.84 9.41
CA GLU A 109 4.19 -6.24 10.47
C GLU A 109 3.05 -5.38 9.90
N VAL A 110 3.30 -4.61 8.84
CA VAL A 110 2.25 -3.86 8.13
C VAL A 110 1.18 -4.80 7.61
N ILE A 111 1.57 -5.90 6.93
CA ILE A 111 0.62 -6.90 6.41
C ILE A 111 -0.24 -7.44 7.54
N ARG A 112 0.37 -7.91 8.63
CA ARG A 112 -0.36 -8.43 9.78
C ARG A 112 -1.33 -7.40 10.37
N ALA A 113 -0.89 -6.16 10.53
CA ALA A 113 -1.74 -5.10 11.07
C ALA A 113 -2.93 -4.76 10.15
N LEU A 114 -2.73 -4.81 8.83
CA LEU A 114 -3.82 -4.63 7.86
C LEU A 114 -4.82 -5.80 7.93
N GLU A 115 -4.34 -7.03 8.02
CA GLU A 115 -5.17 -8.23 8.16
C GLU A 115 -5.98 -8.22 9.46
N GLU A 116 -5.37 -7.82 10.58
CA GLU A 116 -6.06 -7.66 11.86
C GLU A 116 -7.20 -6.64 11.77
N ARG A 117 -6.97 -5.51 11.09
CA ARG A 117 -7.98 -4.48 10.88
C ARG A 117 -9.10 -4.94 9.96
N LEU A 118 -8.77 -5.67 8.93
CA LEU A 118 -9.73 -6.16 7.95
C LEU A 118 -10.52 -7.39 8.46
N GLY A 119 -9.95 -8.13 9.41
CA GLY A 119 -10.50 -9.37 9.94
C GLY A 119 -10.34 -10.57 8.99
N ARG A 120 -9.46 -10.46 7.99
CA ARG A 120 -9.20 -11.50 6.99
C ARG A 120 -7.86 -11.28 6.28
N PRO A 121 -7.30 -12.33 5.62
CA PRO A 121 -6.08 -12.19 4.81
C PRO A 121 -6.21 -11.13 3.71
N ILE A 122 -5.09 -10.51 3.36
CA ILE A 122 -4.95 -9.59 2.24
C ILE A 122 -4.05 -10.18 1.15
N GLY A 123 -4.15 -9.64 -0.07
CA GLY A 123 -3.24 -9.98 -1.16
C GLY A 123 -1.86 -9.36 -0.94
N THR A 124 -0.81 -10.11 -1.25
CA THR A 124 0.57 -9.64 -1.18
C THR A 124 1.38 -10.12 -2.36
N GLY A 125 2.49 -9.43 -2.67
CA GLY A 125 3.57 -9.99 -3.47
C GLY A 125 4.53 -10.82 -2.61
N ARG A 126 5.72 -11.08 -3.15
CA ARG A 126 6.84 -11.65 -2.41
C ARG A 126 7.92 -10.58 -2.29
N PHE A 127 8.35 -10.32 -1.05
CA PHE A 127 9.37 -9.30 -0.79
C PHE A 127 10.66 -9.58 -1.59
N GLY A 128 11.16 -8.53 -2.27
CA GLY A 128 12.39 -8.61 -3.08
C GLY A 128 12.26 -9.33 -4.42
N ALA A 129 11.09 -9.87 -4.77
CA ALA A 129 10.88 -10.46 -6.07
C ALA A 129 10.65 -9.38 -7.16
N ASP A 130 10.97 -9.73 -8.40
CA ASP A 130 10.51 -8.97 -9.56
C ASP A 130 9.02 -9.28 -9.76
N ILE A 131 8.19 -8.25 -9.62
CA ILE A 131 6.74 -8.40 -9.69
C ILE A 131 6.15 -7.48 -10.74
N GLN A 132 5.06 -7.92 -11.33
CA GLN A 132 4.22 -7.11 -12.20
C GLN A 132 2.87 -6.86 -11.53
N VAL A 133 2.52 -5.60 -11.39
CA VAL A 133 1.26 -5.17 -10.79
C VAL A 133 0.37 -4.60 -11.87
N SER A 134 -0.80 -5.17 -12.03
CA SER A 134 -1.86 -4.64 -12.89
C SER A 134 -3.05 -4.21 -12.04
N LEU A 135 -3.67 -3.10 -12.40
CA LEU A 135 -4.86 -2.62 -11.70
C LEU A 135 -5.72 -1.73 -12.59
N THR A 136 -7.00 -1.67 -12.28
CA THR A 136 -7.87 -0.60 -12.74
C THR A 136 -8.08 0.37 -11.59
N ASN A 137 -7.48 1.57 -11.69
CA ASN A 137 -7.71 2.63 -10.71
C ASN A 137 -9.11 3.20 -10.92
N ASP A 138 -9.90 3.15 -9.87
CA ASP A 138 -11.30 3.56 -9.89
C ASP A 138 -11.44 5.03 -9.49
N GLY A 139 -11.77 5.86 -10.47
CA GLY A 139 -12.03 7.27 -10.20
C GLY A 139 -11.33 8.28 -11.11
N PRO A 140 -10.00 8.37 -11.28
CA PRO A 140 -8.95 7.76 -10.48
C PRO A 140 -8.87 8.36 -9.07
N VAL A 141 -8.51 7.51 -8.10
CA VAL A 141 -8.24 7.94 -6.71
C VAL A 141 -6.89 7.40 -6.27
N THR A 142 -5.96 8.29 -6.02
CA THR A 142 -4.59 7.99 -5.61
C THR A 142 -4.21 8.91 -4.47
N ILE A 143 -3.82 8.33 -3.32
CA ILE A 143 -3.54 9.08 -2.09
C ILE A 143 -2.16 8.71 -1.58
N TRP A 144 -1.37 9.73 -1.30
CA TRP A 144 -0.06 9.64 -0.67
C TRP A 144 -0.17 9.95 0.82
N ILE A 145 0.46 9.11 1.65
CA ILE A 145 0.56 9.38 3.09
C ILE A 145 2.00 9.11 3.53
N ASP A 146 2.59 10.06 4.23
CA ASP A 146 3.91 9.93 4.86
C ASP A 146 3.75 10.05 6.39
N SER A 147 4.21 9.03 7.13
CA SER A 147 4.10 9.02 8.60
C SER A 147 4.96 10.08 9.28
N LYS A 148 6.05 10.52 8.60
CA LYS A 148 6.98 11.55 9.11
C LYS A 148 6.62 12.98 8.65
N ALA A 149 5.78 13.10 7.62
CA ALA A 149 5.30 14.39 7.09
C ALA A 149 3.77 14.30 6.97
N ARG A 150 3.12 14.36 8.12
CA ARG A 150 1.65 14.27 8.22
C ARG A 150 1.02 15.59 7.75
N GLU A 151 0.26 15.52 6.66
CA GLU A 151 -0.47 16.64 6.06
C GLU A 151 -1.99 16.47 6.28
#